data_bdc6f0e04529040d4b5b12c64f592462
#
_entry.id   bdc6f0e04529040d4b5b12c64f592462
#
_cell.length_a   1.000
_cell.length_b   1.000
_cell.length_c   1.000
_cell.angle_alpha   90.00
_cell.angle_beta   90.00
_cell.angle_gamma   90.00
#
_symmetry.space_group_name_H-M   'P 1'
#
loop_
_entity.id
_entity.type
_entity.pdbx_description
1 polymer ?
#
loop_
_entity_poly.entity_id
_entity_poly.type
_entity_poly.pdbx_seq_one_letter_code
_entity_poly.pdbx_strand_id
1 'polypeptide(L)'
;MWFVTITVSGQRMPADDVRAGLERLSELEPFLVSAGYAGTRAELRYWDESVDIEGAVSQALSFWREHRESAVLPAWRVVGLEVVDRDTARRRWTEPVRAQVGELGEIRPMEGSDL
;
A
#
# COMPACT_ATOMS: atom_id res chain seq x y z
N MET A 1 -2.72 15.78 6.60
CA MET A 1 -2.52 14.32 6.44
C MET A 1 -2.91 13.88 5.05
N TRP A 2 -2.20 12.90 4.52
CA TRP A 2 -2.34 12.48 3.14
C TRP A 2 -2.69 11.01 3.08
N PHE A 3 -3.58 10.64 2.19
CA PHE A 3 -3.86 9.22 1.94
C PHE A 3 -3.09 8.79 0.71
N VAL A 4 -2.27 7.77 0.88
CA VAL A 4 -1.31 7.35 -0.13
C VAL A 4 -1.66 5.95 -0.60
N THR A 5 -1.66 5.76 -1.91
CA THR A 5 -1.78 4.44 -2.52
C THR A 5 -0.55 4.22 -3.39
N ILE A 6 0.20 3.17 -3.08
CA ILE A 6 1.40 2.81 -3.83
C ILE A 6 1.16 1.49 -4.52
N THR A 7 1.50 1.41 -5.79
CA THR A 7 1.48 0.15 -6.52
C THR A 7 2.91 -0.23 -6.87
N VAL A 8 3.31 -1.44 -6.49
CA VAL A 8 4.63 -1.99 -6.82
C VAL A 8 4.44 -3.22 -7.67
N SER A 9 5.42 -3.52 -8.51
CA SER A 9 5.32 -4.64 -9.43
C SER A 9 6.70 -5.10 -9.85
N GLY A 10 6.80 -6.37 -10.20
CA GLY A 10 8.05 -6.93 -10.67
C GLY A 10 7.94 -8.41 -10.98
N GLN A 11 9.04 -9.10 -10.82
CA GLN A 11 9.14 -10.51 -11.16
C GLN A 11 8.18 -11.34 -10.31
N ARG A 12 7.59 -12.36 -10.91
CA ARG A 12 6.59 -13.18 -10.23
C ARG A 12 7.18 -13.88 -9.01
N MET A 13 6.42 -13.85 -7.95
CA MET A 13 6.74 -14.52 -6.70
C MET A 13 5.54 -15.36 -6.28
N PRO A 14 5.75 -16.41 -5.47
CA PRO A 14 4.60 -17.10 -4.91
C PRO A 14 3.71 -16.13 -4.13
N ALA A 15 2.41 -16.19 -4.37
CA ALA A 15 1.49 -15.24 -3.75
C ALA A 15 1.56 -15.32 -2.22
N ASP A 16 1.78 -16.52 -1.67
CA ASP A 16 1.87 -16.65 -0.24
C ASP A 16 3.07 -15.91 0.33
N ASP A 17 4.18 -15.86 -0.42
CA ASP A 17 5.35 -15.13 0.02
C ASP A 17 5.09 -13.64 0.01
N VAL A 18 4.38 -13.15 -1.00
CA VAL A 18 4.00 -11.73 -1.05
C VAL A 18 3.11 -11.39 0.12
N ARG A 19 2.12 -12.23 0.39
CA ARG A 19 1.23 -12.00 1.52
C ARG A 19 1.98 -11.96 2.83
N ALA A 20 2.89 -12.91 3.04
CA ALA A 20 3.65 -12.95 4.28
C ALA A 20 4.48 -11.70 4.46
N GLY A 21 5.08 -11.20 3.38
CA GLY A 21 5.83 -9.96 3.44
C GLY A 21 4.97 -8.78 3.83
N LEU A 22 3.76 -8.71 3.26
CA LEU A 22 2.84 -7.62 3.60
C LEU A 22 2.37 -7.71 5.04
N GLU A 23 2.18 -8.93 5.55
CA GLU A 23 1.83 -9.08 6.96
C GLU A 23 2.93 -8.57 7.88
N ARG A 24 4.19 -8.87 7.53
CA ARG A 24 5.30 -8.34 8.29
C ARG A 24 5.35 -6.82 8.21
N LEU A 25 5.08 -6.28 7.02
CA LEU A 25 5.07 -4.84 6.83
C LEU A 25 4.00 -4.17 7.69
N SER A 26 2.83 -4.78 7.77
CA SER A 26 1.74 -4.19 8.56
C SER A 26 2.08 -4.13 10.04
N GLU A 27 2.94 -5.03 10.51
CA GLU A 27 3.37 -4.98 11.90
C GLU A 27 4.38 -3.87 12.13
N LEU A 28 5.12 -3.49 11.09
CA LEU A 28 6.13 -2.44 11.19
C LEU A 28 5.56 -1.06 10.96
N GLU A 29 4.44 -0.98 10.24
CA GLU A 29 3.86 0.30 9.85
C GLU A 29 2.43 0.41 10.35
N PRO A 30 2.25 1.03 11.51
CA PRO A 30 0.91 1.11 12.11
C PRO A 30 -0.08 1.95 11.32
N PHE A 31 0.38 2.79 10.40
CA PHE A 31 -0.53 3.61 9.60
C PHE A 31 -0.99 2.93 8.32
N LEU A 32 -0.53 1.71 8.07
CA LEU A 32 -0.98 0.95 6.91
C LEU A 32 -2.44 0.57 7.10
N VAL A 33 -3.28 0.98 6.16
CA VAL A 33 -4.72 0.74 6.24
C VAL A 33 -5.10 -0.58 5.62
N SER A 34 -4.57 -0.85 4.43
CA SER A 34 -4.90 -2.08 3.73
C SER A 34 -3.86 -2.35 2.65
N ALA A 35 -3.85 -3.56 2.14
CA ALA A 35 -2.98 -3.93 1.04
C ALA A 35 -3.64 -5.02 0.21
N GLY A 36 -3.45 -4.93 -1.11
CA GLY A 36 -3.82 -5.99 -2.02
C GLY A 36 -2.59 -6.61 -2.61
N TYR A 37 -2.67 -7.87 -3.02
CA TYR A 37 -1.50 -8.55 -3.55
C TYR A 37 -1.85 -9.56 -4.62
N ALA A 38 -0.87 -9.83 -5.46
CA ALA A 38 -0.88 -10.89 -6.43
C ALA A 38 0.57 -11.34 -6.62
N GLY A 39 0.80 -12.31 -7.47
CA GLY A 39 2.15 -12.83 -7.67
C GLY A 39 3.12 -11.87 -8.30
N THR A 40 2.63 -10.82 -8.97
CA THR A 40 3.49 -9.88 -9.68
C THR A 40 3.32 -8.45 -9.22
N ARG A 41 2.44 -8.18 -8.25
CA ARG A 41 2.19 -6.79 -7.85
C ARG A 41 1.53 -6.74 -6.49
N ALA A 42 1.65 -5.57 -5.87
CA ALA A 42 0.97 -5.28 -4.61
C ALA A 42 0.56 -3.82 -4.60
N GLU A 43 -0.49 -3.55 -3.86
CA GLU A 43 -1.00 -2.19 -3.71
C GLU A 43 -1.16 -1.91 -2.23
N LEU A 44 -0.54 -0.82 -1.77
CA LEU A 44 -0.53 -0.45 -0.36
C LEU A 44 -1.29 0.85 -0.17
N ARG A 45 -2.05 0.94 0.91
CA ARG A 45 -2.77 2.17 1.26
C ARG A 45 -2.47 2.51 2.70
N TYR A 46 -2.02 3.75 2.92
CA TYR A 46 -1.66 4.17 4.26
C TYR A 46 -1.81 5.68 4.41
N TRP A 47 -1.81 6.15 5.66
CA TRP A 47 -1.85 7.56 5.98
C TRP A 47 -0.45 8.10 6.20
N ASP A 48 -0.20 9.29 5.69
CA ASP A 48 1.10 9.95 5.80
C ASP A 48 0.91 11.33 6.42
N GLU A 49 1.76 11.66 7.37
CA GLU A 49 1.66 12.92 8.13
C GLU A 49 2.58 14.01 7.61
N SER A 50 3.13 13.86 6.42
CA SER A 50 4.01 14.87 5.85
C SER A 50 3.34 16.24 5.82
N VAL A 51 4.15 17.28 5.89
CA VAL A 51 3.67 18.65 5.92
C VAL A 51 2.98 19.01 4.61
N ASP A 52 3.52 18.55 3.49
CA ASP A 52 2.97 18.87 2.18
C ASP A 52 2.98 17.63 1.29
N ILE A 53 2.35 17.78 0.13
CA ILE A 53 2.20 16.66 -0.79
C ILE A 53 3.56 16.21 -1.34
N GLU A 54 4.48 17.13 -1.50
CA GLU A 54 5.80 16.77 -2.02
C GLU A 54 6.51 15.82 -1.06
N GLY A 55 6.40 16.08 0.23
CA GLY A 55 6.98 15.19 1.22
C GLY A 55 6.34 13.82 1.21
N ALA A 56 5.02 13.79 1.07
CA ALA A 56 4.30 12.51 1.02
C ALA A 56 4.71 11.71 -0.20
N VAL A 57 4.85 12.37 -1.35
CA VAL A 57 5.29 11.69 -2.57
C VAL A 57 6.70 11.17 -2.43
N SER A 58 7.59 11.98 -1.88
CA SER A 58 8.99 11.58 -1.72
C SER A 58 9.11 10.34 -0.83
N GLN A 59 8.38 10.33 0.27
CA GLN A 59 8.41 9.17 1.17
C GLN A 59 7.80 7.94 0.52
N ALA A 60 6.74 8.13 -0.25
CA ALA A 60 6.09 7.02 -0.92
C ALA A 60 7.01 6.34 -1.91
N LEU A 61 7.81 7.12 -2.63
CA LEU A 61 8.68 6.56 -3.66
C LEU A 61 9.79 5.69 -3.07
N SER A 62 10.14 5.89 -1.80
CA SER A 62 11.17 5.09 -1.16
C SER A 62 10.59 4.07 -0.17
N PHE A 63 9.30 4.10 0.08
CA PHE A 63 8.67 3.32 1.14
C PHE A 63 8.96 1.81 0.99
N TRP A 64 8.72 1.26 -0.19
CA TRP A 64 8.91 -0.17 -0.43
C TRP A 64 10.37 -0.57 -0.24
N ARG A 65 11.26 0.23 -0.82
CA ARG A 65 12.68 -0.06 -0.75
C ARG A 65 13.21 0.00 0.68
N GLU A 66 12.70 0.94 1.46
CA GLU A 66 13.17 1.11 2.83
C GLU A 66 12.75 -0.05 3.73
N HIS A 67 11.66 -0.71 3.38
CA HIS A 67 11.17 -1.81 4.20
C HIS A 67 11.50 -3.19 3.62
N ARG A 68 12.22 -3.22 2.52
CA ARG A 68 12.49 -4.48 1.85
C ARG A 68 13.19 -5.50 2.71
N GLU A 69 14.20 -5.08 3.45
CA GLU A 69 14.95 -6.02 4.26
C GLU A 69 14.20 -6.41 5.52
N SER A 70 13.64 -5.42 6.21
CA SER A 70 13.00 -5.71 7.50
C SER A 70 11.72 -6.51 7.34
N ALA A 71 10.99 -6.31 6.26
CA ALA A 71 9.75 -7.06 6.02
C ALA A 71 9.94 -8.22 5.04
N VAL A 72 11.15 -8.36 4.50
CA VAL A 72 11.47 -9.43 3.53
C VAL A 72 10.53 -9.34 2.35
N LEU A 73 10.57 -8.20 1.66
CA LEU A 73 9.72 -7.95 0.50
C LEU A 73 10.48 -8.24 -0.79
N PRO A 74 9.78 -8.60 -1.87
CA PRO A 74 10.46 -8.79 -3.14
C PRO A 74 11.05 -7.49 -3.66
N ALA A 75 12.03 -7.62 -4.55
CA ALA A 75 12.73 -6.47 -5.12
C ALA A 75 11.92 -5.85 -6.25
N TRP A 76 10.71 -5.48 -5.96
CA TRP A 76 9.81 -4.84 -6.91
C TRP A 76 10.02 -3.34 -6.87
N ARG A 77 9.45 -2.65 -7.87
CA ARG A 77 9.59 -1.21 -7.95
C ARG A 77 8.22 -0.55 -7.97
N VAL A 78 8.19 0.72 -7.63
CA VAL A 78 6.96 1.48 -7.66
C VAL A 78 6.58 1.74 -9.12
N VAL A 79 5.37 1.36 -9.49
CA VAL A 79 4.85 1.56 -10.83
C VAL A 79 3.62 2.46 -10.82
N GLY A 80 3.07 2.77 -9.66
CA GLY A 80 1.91 3.64 -9.56
C GLY A 80 1.88 4.31 -8.20
N LEU A 81 1.32 5.52 -8.18
CA LEU A 81 1.29 6.30 -6.96
C LEU A 81 0.12 7.27 -7.00
N GLU A 82 -0.64 7.32 -5.93
CA GLU A 82 -1.67 8.32 -5.76
C GLU A 82 -1.56 8.91 -4.36
N VAL A 83 -1.57 10.24 -4.28
CA VAL A 83 -1.54 10.94 -2.99
C VAL A 83 -2.65 11.95 -3.01
N VAL A 84 -3.57 11.85 -2.05
CA VAL A 84 -4.69 12.79 -1.95
C VAL A 84 -4.76 13.30 -0.52
N ASP A 85 -5.30 14.52 -0.37
CA ASP A 85 -5.44 15.06 0.97
C ASP A 85 -6.59 14.36 1.70
N ARG A 86 -6.67 14.64 3.00
CA ARG A 86 -7.65 13.96 3.84
C ARG A 86 -9.08 14.22 3.41
N ASP A 87 -9.37 15.45 3.00
CA ASP A 87 -10.73 15.79 2.59
C ASP A 87 -11.11 15.04 1.32
N THR A 88 -10.20 14.96 0.38
CA THR A 88 -10.46 14.22 -0.87
C THR A 88 -10.68 12.74 -0.57
N ALA A 89 -9.84 12.16 0.27
CA ALA A 89 -9.98 10.76 0.63
C ALA A 89 -11.31 10.52 1.33
N ARG A 90 -11.66 11.42 2.25
CA ARG A 90 -12.91 11.30 3.00
C ARG A 90 -14.11 11.34 2.06
N ARG A 91 -14.10 12.23 1.08
CA ARG A 91 -15.21 12.32 0.13
C ARG A 91 -15.36 11.05 -0.69
N ARG A 92 -14.23 10.44 -1.07
CA ARG A 92 -14.28 9.20 -1.83
C ARG A 92 -14.88 8.06 -1.03
N TRP A 93 -14.71 8.11 0.30
CA TRP A 93 -15.07 7.00 1.17
C TRP A 93 -16.40 7.16 1.88
N THR A 94 -17.12 8.24 1.60
CA THR A 94 -18.44 8.40 2.20
C THR A 94 -19.49 7.56 1.51
N GLU A 95 -19.14 7.00 0.36
CA GLU A 95 -20.08 6.22 -0.42
C GLU A 95 -19.95 4.74 -0.07
N PRO A 96 -20.35 3.85 -0.95
CA PRO A 96 -20.47 2.42 -0.63
C PRO A 96 -19.20 1.74 -0.13
N VAL A 97 -18.07 2.38 -0.31
CA VAL A 97 -16.82 1.73 0.09
C VAL A 97 -16.52 1.88 1.57
N ARG A 98 -17.36 2.60 2.29
CA ARG A 98 -17.00 2.87 3.67
C ARG A 98 -16.90 1.59 4.50
N ALA A 99 -17.59 0.54 4.11
CA ALA A 99 -17.47 -0.73 4.80
C ALA A 99 -16.06 -1.29 4.72
N GLN A 100 -15.34 -0.93 3.70
CA GLN A 100 -13.99 -1.43 3.49
C GLN A 100 -12.95 -0.61 4.25
N VAL A 101 -13.32 0.56 4.67
CA VAL A 101 -12.39 1.45 5.34
C VAL A 101 -12.13 1.04 6.77
N GLY A 102 -13.02 0.23 7.32
CA GLY A 102 -12.95 -0.09 8.73
C GLY A 102 -11.89 -1.09 9.13
N GLU A 103 -11.28 -1.77 8.17
CA GLU A 103 -10.38 -2.86 8.49
C GLU A 103 -8.93 -2.40 8.35
N LEU A 104 -8.36 -1.96 9.45
CA LEU A 104 -6.96 -1.54 9.45
C LEU A 104 -6.06 -2.75 9.29
N GLY A 105 -5.06 -2.61 8.43
CA GLY A 105 -4.10 -3.67 8.21
C GLY A 105 -4.61 -4.82 7.37
N GLU A 106 -5.75 -4.63 6.74
CA GLU A 106 -6.34 -5.68 5.93
C GLU A 106 -5.49 -5.97 4.70
N ILE A 107 -5.24 -7.26 4.46
CA ILE A 107 -4.42 -7.72 3.35
C ILE A 107 -5.25 -8.72 2.54
N ARG A 108 -5.46 -8.42 1.26
CA ARG A 108 -6.33 -9.23 0.42
C ARG A 108 -5.70 -9.55 -0.92
N PRO A 109 -6.04 -10.70 -1.51
CA PRO A 109 -5.67 -10.95 -2.90
C PRO A 109 -6.34 -9.94 -3.82
N MET A 110 -5.66 -9.57 -4.89
CA MET A 110 -6.19 -8.64 -5.88
C MET A 110 -6.85 -9.43 -6.98
N GLU A 111 -8.10 -9.09 -7.29
CA GLU A 111 -8.86 -9.82 -8.29
C GLU A 111 -8.36 -9.52 -9.69
N GLY A 112 -8.17 -10.59 -10.48
CA GLY A 112 -7.85 -10.46 -11.87
C GLY A 112 -6.58 -9.70 -12.17
N SER A 113 -5.76 -9.48 -11.17
CA SER A 113 -4.64 -8.59 -11.29
C SER A 113 -3.37 -9.25 -11.77
N ASP A 114 -3.33 -10.54 -11.81
CA ASP A 114 -2.11 -11.26 -12.18
C ASP A 114 -2.16 -11.75 -13.62
N LEU A 115 -2.96 -11.11 -14.41
CA LEU A 115 -3.08 -11.48 -15.83
C LEU A 115 -1.88 -11.03 -16.63
#